data_7738aae120670900768c0b10d7f38d44
#
_entry.id   7738aae120670900768c0b10d7f38d44
#
_cell.length_a   1.000
_cell.length_b   1.000
_cell.length_c   1.000
_cell.angle_alpha   90.00
_cell.angle_beta   90.00
_cell.angle_gamma   90.00
#
_symmetry.space_group_name_H-M   'P 1'
#
loop_
_entity.id
_entity.type
_entity.pdbx_description
1 polymer ?
#
loop_
_entity_poly.entity_id
_entity_poly.type
_entity_poly.pdbx_seq_one_letter_code
_entity_poly.pdbx_strand_id
1 'polypeptide(L)'
;GEGCLEGERYIVTWALGHLVELAPPEAYDKAWEKWDLLTLPMLPEHMKTAVIKETGRQFRAVQALMRRGDVQELVIATDAGREGELVARWIMEKAGWNKPAKRLWISSQTDKAIRDGFSHLRPAGEYDDLFHSARARSEADWLVGLNVTRALTCKHGAQLSAGRVQTPTLALIVDRGEEIRRFVPQEYFTVQAKCRGFTATWRDRNGQTRTFDRE
;
A
#
# COMPACT_ATOMS: atom_id res chain seq x y z
N GLY A 1 21.35 -18.94 12.32
CA GLY A 1 20.51 -20.00 11.75
C GLY A 1 19.80 -19.51 10.49
N GLU A 2 19.24 -20.42 9.71
CA GLU A 2 18.46 -20.03 8.52
C GLU A 2 17.25 -19.17 8.92
N GLY A 3 17.12 -18.00 8.30
CA GLY A 3 16.00 -17.06 8.52
C GLY A 3 16.13 -16.13 9.71
N CYS A 4 17.25 -16.15 10.45
CA CYS A 4 17.52 -15.23 11.54
C CYS A 4 19.01 -15.05 11.82
N LEU A 5 19.32 -13.92 12.49
CA LEU A 5 20.60 -13.64 13.12
C LEU A 5 20.39 -13.63 14.63
N GLU A 6 21.17 -14.38 15.37
CA GLU A 6 21.05 -14.51 16.82
C GLU A 6 22.31 -13.93 17.49
N GLY A 7 22.08 -12.97 18.37
CA GLY A 7 23.09 -12.35 19.22
C GLY A 7 22.76 -12.60 20.69
N GLU A 8 23.57 -12.06 21.58
CA GLU A 8 23.43 -12.27 23.04
C GLU A 8 22.10 -11.72 23.60
N ARG A 9 21.60 -10.62 23.04
CA ARG A 9 20.42 -9.90 23.55
C ARG A 9 19.24 -9.91 22.58
N TYR A 10 19.50 -10.00 21.28
CA TYR A 10 18.49 -9.89 20.25
C TYR A 10 18.58 -11.03 19.24
N ILE A 11 17.43 -11.47 18.79
CA ILE A 11 17.28 -12.31 17.60
C ILE A 11 16.64 -11.43 16.54
N VAL A 12 17.32 -11.28 15.39
CA VAL A 12 16.82 -10.49 14.26
C VAL A 12 16.33 -11.44 13.19
N THR A 13 15.10 -11.28 12.80
CA THR A 13 14.50 -11.99 11.67
C THR A 13 13.84 -10.98 10.74
N TRP A 14 13.40 -11.41 9.57
CA TRP A 14 12.88 -10.52 8.53
C TRP A 14 11.71 -11.14 7.79
N ALA A 15 10.94 -10.27 7.13
CA ALA A 15 9.98 -10.64 6.11
C ALA A 15 10.60 -10.39 4.72
N LEU A 16 10.20 -11.20 3.75
CA LEU A 16 10.57 -11.04 2.34
C LEU A 16 9.38 -10.41 1.59
N GLY A 17 9.06 -9.17 1.90
CA GLY A 17 7.76 -8.59 1.57
C GLY A 17 6.67 -9.14 2.49
N HIS A 18 5.49 -9.45 1.96
CA HIS A 18 4.43 -10.10 2.74
C HIS A 18 4.72 -11.59 2.94
N LEU A 19 4.54 -12.09 4.17
CA LEU A 19 4.53 -13.53 4.50
C LEU A 19 3.10 -14.06 4.68
N VAL A 20 2.16 -13.15 4.90
CA VAL A 20 0.75 -13.41 5.13
C VAL A 20 -0.06 -12.47 4.24
N GLU A 21 -1.11 -12.97 3.64
CA GLU A 21 -2.04 -12.24 2.77
C GLU A 21 -3.49 -12.56 3.12
N LEU A 22 -4.45 -11.85 2.52
CA LEU A 22 -5.85 -12.24 2.59
C LEU A 22 -6.05 -13.57 1.85
N ALA A 23 -6.83 -14.45 2.46
CA ALA A 23 -7.08 -15.76 1.88
C ALA A 23 -7.78 -15.64 0.51
N PRO A 24 -7.49 -16.56 -0.42
CA PRO A 24 -8.13 -16.57 -1.72
C PRO A 24 -9.62 -16.95 -1.59
N PRO A 25 -10.45 -16.63 -2.59
CA PRO A 25 -11.90 -16.83 -2.54
C PRO A 25 -12.34 -18.26 -2.18
N GLU A 26 -11.67 -19.27 -2.70
CA GLU A 26 -11.96 -20.70 -2.45
C GLU A 26 -11.73 -21.12 -0.99
N ALA A 27 -11.00 -20.34 -0.21
CA ALA A 27 -10.82 -20.59 1.23
C ALA A 27 -12.06 -20.22 2.06
N TYR A 28 -13.00 -19.50 1.48
CA TYR A 28 -14.27 -19.10 2.09
C TYR A 28 -15.41 -19.98 1.61
N ASP A 29 -15.53 -20.14 0.29
CA ASP A 29 -16.55 -20.98 -0.36
C ASP A 29 -15.94 -21.65 -1.58
N LYS A 30 -16.08 -22.97 -1.67
CA LYS A 30 -15.60 -23.76 -2.80
C LYS A 30 -16.25 -23.35 -4.14
N ALA A 31 -17.47 -22.81 -4.10
CA ALA A 31 -18.13 -22.26 -5.28
C ALA A 31 -17.37 -21.08 -5.90
N TRP A 32 -16.58 -20.37 -5.10
CA TRP A 32 -15.78 -19.23 -5.57
C TRP A 32 -14.44 -19.63 -6.22
N GLU A 33 -14.12 -20.91 -6.29
CA GLU A 33 -12.96 -21.41 -7.05
C GLU A 33 -13.11 -21.12 -8.55
N LYS A 34 -14.32 -21.32 -9.07
CA LYS A 34 -14.65 -21.04 -10.48
C LYS A 34 -15.14 -19.61 -10.65
N TRP A 35 -14.72 -19.02 -11.76
CA TRP A 35 -15.19 -17.68 -12.12
C TRP A 35 -16.54 -17.78 -12.83
N ASP A 36 -17.59 -17.39 -12.13
CA ASP A 36 -18.97 -17.40 -12.61
C ASP A 36 -19.69 -16.15 -12.10
N LEU A 37 -20.47 -15.50 -12.97
CA LEU A 37 -21.29 -14.35 -12.59
C LEU A 37 -22.33 -14.70 -11.52
N LEU A 38 -22.81 -15.93 -11.50
CA LEU A 38 -23.82 -16.40 -10.53
C LEU A 38 -23.27 -16.50 -9.10
N THR A 39 -21.95 -16.54 -8.94
CA THR A 39 -21.30 -16.61 -7.63
C THR A 39 -20.89 -15.22 -7.09
N LEU A 40 -21.23 -14.16 -7.80
CA LEU A 40 -20.94 -12.79 -7.42
C LEU A 40 -22.19 -12.12 -6.80
N PRO A 41 -22.02 -11.20 -5.86
CA PRO A 41 -20.73 -10.76 -5.28
C PRO A 41 -20.18 -11.73 -4.22
N MET A 42 -18.86 -11.90 -4.18
CA MET A 42 -18.17 -12.62 -3.12
C MET A 42 -18.02 -11.70 -1.90
N LEU A 43 -18.81 -11.94 -0.87
CA LEU A 43 -18.85 -11.13 0.34
C LEU A 43 -18.68 -12.04 1.57
N PRO A 44 -17.44 -12.37 1.96
CA PRO A 44 -17.22 -13.18 3.16
C PRO A 44 -17.65 -12.41 4.41
N GLU A 45 -18.29 -13.07 5.33
CA GLU A 45 -18.72 -12.48 6.62
C GLU A 45 -17.51 -12.01 7.45
N HIS A 46 -16.44 -12.80 7.42
CA HIS A 46 -15.19 -12.47 8.11
C HIS A 46 -14.00 -12.73 7.19
N MET A 47 -13.12 -11.73 7.09
CA MET A 47 -11.90 -11.88 6.31
C MET A 47 -10.90 -12.81 7.00
N LYS A 48 -10.34 -13.74 6.24
CA LYS A 48 -9.32 -14.69 6.68
C LYS A 48 -7.97 -14.33 6.08
N THR A 49 -6.91 -14.66 6.81
CA THR A 49 -5.54 -14.55 6.30
C THR A 49 -4.95 -15.93 6.01
N ALA A 50 -4.05 -16.02 5.05
CA ALA A 50 -3.31 -17.22 4.67
C ALA A 50 -1.81 -16.92 4.63
N VAL A 51 -0.99 -17.93 4.90
CA VAL A 51 0.47 -17.83 4.69
C VAL A 51 0.73 -17.97 3.19
N ILE A 52 1.50 -17.04 2.65
CA ILE A 52 1.93 -17.07 1.25
C ILE A 52 2.82 -18.30 1.04
N LYS A 53 2.47 -19.12 0.05
CA LYS A 53 3.11 -20.42 -0.18
C LYS A 53 4.61 -20.29 -0.45
N GLU A 54 4.98 -19.33 -1.28
CA GLU A 54 6.36 -19.05 -1.70
C GLU A 54 7.25 -18.62 -0.54
N THR A 55 6.70 -17.87 0.42
CA THR A 55 7.41 -17.36 1.60
C THR A 55 7.18 -18.22 2.86
N GLY A 56 6.48 -19.33 2.72
CA GLY A 56 6.10 -20.22 3.84
C GLY A 56 7.27 -20.73 4.66
N ARG A 57 8.47 -20.90 4.05
CA ARG A 57 9.70 -21.29 4.78
C ARG A 57 10.09 -20.20 5.76
N GLN A 58 10.12 -18.95 5.31
CA GLN A 58 10.46 -17.79 6.15
C GLN A 58 9.41 -17.57 7.24
N PHE A 59 8.12 -17.69 6.89
CA PHE A 59 7.05 -17.60 7.89
C PHE A 59 7.25 -18.64 9.02
N ARG A 60 7.56 -19.89 8.69
CA ARG A 60 7.80 -20.93 9.70
C ARG A 60 9.01 -20.61 10.57
N ALA A 61 10.08 -20.05 10.02
CA ALA A 61 11.25 -19.62 10.79
C ALA A 61 10.87 -18.54 11.80
N VAL A 62 10.17 -17.48 11.34
CA VAL A 62 9.67 -16.40 12.22
C VAL A 62 8.72 -16.93 13.28
N GLN A 63 7.76 -17.79 12.92
CA GLN A 63 6.83 -18.40 13.87
C GLN A 63 7.53 -19.25 14.93
N ALA A 64 8.55 -20.03 14.53
CA ALA A 64 9.34 -20.83 15.46
C ALA A 64 10.07 -19.95 16.49
N LEU A 65 10.65 -18.82 16.04
CA LEU A 65 11.28 -17.85 16.94
C LEU A 65 10.27 -17.19 17.89
N MET A 66 9.11 -16.80 17.41
CA MET A 66 8.04 -16.21 18.23
C MET A 66 7.54 -17.17 19.31
N ARG A 67 7.58 -18.48 19.06
CA ARG A 67 7.13 -19.52 20.01
C ARG A 67 8.21 -19.93 21.04
N ARG A 68 9.41 -19.43 20.92
CA ARG A 68 10.48 -19.73 21.89
C ARG A 68 10.13 -19.19 23.27
N GLY A 69 10.40 -19.98 24.31
CA GLY A 69 10.11 -19.61 25.69
C GLY A 69 11.04 -18.51 26.23
N ASP A 70 12.27 -18.42 25.70
CA ASP A 70 13.27 -17.42 26.08
C ASP A 70 13.04 -16.05 25.40
N VAL A 71 12.24 -15.96 24.34
CA VAL A 71 11.86 -14.71 23.71
C VAL A 71 10.72 -14.06 24.52
N GLN A 72 11.01 -12.92 25.16
CA GLN A 72 10.08 -12.24 26.07
C GLN A 72 9.30 -11.10 25.43
N GLU A 73 9.87 -10.42 24.43
CA GLU A 73 9.32 -9.23 23.80
C GLU A 73 9.62 -9.23 22.31
N LEU A 74 8.74 -8.66 21.51
CA LEU A 74 8.93 -8.46 20.08
C LEU A 74 9.12 -6.99 19.78
N VAL A 75 10.11 -6.64 18.97
CA VAL A 75 10.27 -5.31 18.40
C VAL A 75 9.89 -5.34 16.93
N ILE A 76 8.84 -4.63 16.58
CA ILE A 76 8.42 -4.43 15.20
C ILE A 76 9.33 -3.39 14.58
N ALA A 77 10.16 -3.82 13.62
CA ALA A 77 11.15 -2.99 12.94
C ALA A 77 10.92 -2.91 11.41
N THR A 78 9.70 -3.24 10.98
CA THR A 78 9.26 -3.05 9.59
C THR A 78 9.13 -1.56 9.25
N ASP A 79 8.96 -1.23 7.98
CA ASP A 79 8.86 0.16 7.51
C ASP A 79 7.89 1.01 8.35
N ALA A 80 8.27 2.28 8.59
CA ALA A 80 7.47 3.23 9.33
C ALA A 80 6.29 3.72 8.47
N GLY A 81 5.23 2.94 8.42
CA GLY A 81 4.06 3.21 7.59
C GLY A 81 2.99 2.14 7.69
N ARG A 82 1.87 2.36 7.02
CA ARG A 82 0.71 1.45 7.01
C ARG A 82 1.07 0.03 6.57
N GLU A 83 1.83 -0.10 5.49
CA GLU A 83 2.20 -1.42 4.94
C GLU A 83 3.13 -2.18 5.89
N GLY A 84 4.13 -1.51 6.47
CA GLY A 84 5.01 -2.14 7.45
C GLY A 84 4.26 -2.61 8.70
N GLU A 85 3.28 -1.83 9.17
CA GLU A 85 2.43 -2.22 10.28
C GLU A 85 1.56 -3.43 9.93
N LEU A 86 0.95 -3.44 8.74
CA LEU A 86 0.12 -4.54 8.25
C LEU A 86 0.92 -5.86 8.17
N VAL A 87 2.11 -5.82 7.56
CA VAL A 87 3.00 -6.97 7.43
C VAL A 87 3.31 -7.57 8.81
N ALA A 88 3.74 -6.73 9.75
CA ALA A 88 4.14 -7.18 11.08
C ALA A 88 2.95 -7.78 11.85
N ARG A 89 1.81 -7.07 11.88
CA ARG A 89 0.63 -7.50 12.65
C ARG A 89 0.02 -8.79 12.10
N TRP A 90 -0.08 -8.94 10.79
CA TRP A 90 -0.57 -10.19 10.22
C TRP A 90 0.35 -11.38 10.51
N ILE A 91 1.67 -11.16 10.52
CA ILE A 91 2.62 -12.21 10.93
C ILE A 91 2.41 -12.57 12.41
N MET A 92 2.28 -11.56 13.29
CA MET A 92 2.04 -11.75 14.71
C MET A 92 0.74 -12.52 14.98
N GLU A 93 -0.37 -12.09 14.36
CA GLU A 93 -1.67 -12.76 14.47
C GLU A 93 -1.59 -14.21 13.98
N LYS A 94 -1.01 -14.43 12.79
CA LYS A 94 -0.92 -15.76 12.19
C LYS A 94 0.05 -16.70 12.94
N ALA A 95 1.09 -16.16 13.55
CA ALA A 95 2.03 -16.92 14.39
C ALA A 95 1.48 -17.21 15.78
N GLY A 96 0.45 -16.48 16.22
CA GLY A 96 -0.15 -16.58 17.56
C GLY A 96 0.68 -15.88 18.63
N TRP A 97 1.29 -14.71 18.32
CA TRP A 97 2.05 -13.93 19.29
C TRP A 97 1.12 -13.31 20.33
N ASN A 98 1.41 -13.53 21.60
CA ASN A 98 0.61 -13.07 22.73
C ASN A 98 1.43 -12.42 23.86
N LYS A 99 2.71 -12.13 23.60
CA LYS A 99 3.61 -11.46 24.53
C LYS A 99 3.71 -9.97 24.19
N PRO A 100 4.37 -9.13 25.04
CA PRO A 100 4.56 -7.72 24.75
C PRO A 100 5.20 -7.47 23.40
N ALA A 101 4.76 -6.39 22.73
CA ALA A 101 5.33 -5.93 21.49
C ALA A 101 5.55 -4.42 21.54
N LYS A 102 6.68 -3.99 20.99
CA LYS A 102 7.06 -2.58 20.83
C LYS A 102 7.31 -2.26 19.37
N ARG A 103 7.19 -1.00 19.04
CA ARG A 103 7.40 -0.46 17.69
C ARG A 103 8.67 0.38 17.66
N LEU A 104 9.58 0.02 16.77
CA LEU A 104 10.69 0.83 16.34
C LEU A 104 10.22 1.68 15.14
N TRP A 105 10.08 2.99 15.34
CA TRP A 105 9.62 3.92 14.32
C TRP A 105 10.76 4.83 13.87
N ILE A 106 11.36 4.50 12.75
CA ILE A 106 12.49 5.24 12.18
C ILE A 106 12.29 5.46 10.68
N SER A 107 12.73 6.60 10.17
CA SER A 107 12.71 6.95 8.75
C SER A 107 14.09 6.84 8.07
N SER A 108 15.11 6.45 8.82
CA SER A 108 16.48 6.28 8.34
C SER A 108 17.10 5.01 8.92
N GLN A 109 17.95 4.35 8.12
CA GLN A 109 18.65 3.10 8.50
C GLN A 109 20.11 3.34 8.89
N THR A 110 20.50 4.58 9.25
CA THR A 110 21.83 4.85 9.78
C THR A 110 21.98 4.29 11.19
N ASP A 111 23.20 3.90 11.58
CA ASP A 111 23.50 3.39 12.93
C ASP A 111 22.99 4.33 14.03
N LYS A 112 23.14 5.64 13.83
CA LYS A 112 22.64 6.64 14.77
C LYS A 112 21.11 6.58 14.89
N ALA A 113 20.38 6.60 13.77
CA ALA A 113 18.92 6.56 13.77
C ALA A 113 18.39 5.27 14.40
N ILE A 114 19.03 4.13 14.15
CA ILE A 114 18.68 2.85 14.76
C ILE A 114 18.88 2.90 16.28
N ARG A 115 20.03 3.35 16.77
CA ARG A 115 20.30 3.46 18.22
C ARG A 115 19.36 4.42 18.91
N ASP A 116 19.14 5.58 18.32
CA ASP A 116 18.19 6.57 18.83
C ASP A 116 16.77 6.00 18.87
N GLY A 117 16.36 5.28 17.81
CA GLY A 117 15.07 4.61 17.74
C GLY A 117 14.87 3.54 18.82
N PHE A 118 15.88 2.72 19.08
CA PHE A 118 15.84 1.72 20.17
C PHE A 118 15.76 2.35 21.57
N SER A 119 16.24 3.58 21.73
CA SER A 119 16.09 4.34 22.98
C SER A 119 14.66 4.92 23.15
N HIS A 120 13.83 4.93 22.08
CA HIS A 120 12.50 5.53 22.05
C HIS A 120 11.44 4.54 21.53
N LEU A 121 11.59 3.26 21.84
CA LEU A 121 10.58 2.24 21.48
C LEU A 121 9.23 2.58 22.12
N ARG A 122 8.16 2.48 21.35
CA ARG A 122 6.78 2.71 21.78
C ARG A 122 6.01 1.41 21.89
N PRO A 123 4.99 1.33 22.75
CA PRO A 123 4.06 0.21 22.75
C PRO A 123 3.43 0.02 21.38
N ALA A 124 3.36 -1.24 20.90
CA ALA A 124 2.74 -1.53 19.62
C ALA A 124 1.29 -1.07 19.52
N GLY A 125 0.53 -1.08 20.64
CA GLY A 125 -0.86 -0.64 20.68
C GLY A 125 -1.09 0.83 20.28
N GLU A 126 -0.09 1.70 20.39
CA GLU A 126 -0.20 3.09 19.89
C GLU A 126 -0.41 3.17 18.36
N TYR A 127 -0.17 2.08 17.64
CA TYR A 127 -0.29 1.99 16.19
C TYR A 127 -1.48 1.14 15.72
N ASP A 128 -2.42 0.82 16.62
CA ASP A 128 -3.57 -0.03 16.30
C ASP A 128 -4.47 0.63 15.24
N ASP A 129 -4.74 1.93 15.33
CA ASP A 129 -5.52 2.66 14.32
C ASP A 129 -4.84 2.65 12.95
N LEU A 130 -3.51 2.74 12.91
CA LEU A 130 -2.74 2.64 11.68
C LEU A 130 -2.86 1.25 11.05
N PHE A 131 -2.77 0.20 11.88
CA PHE A 131 -3.00 -1.18 11.46
C PHE A 131 -4.42 -1.38 10.93
N HIS A 132 -5.45 -0.94 11.66
CA HIS A 132 -6.84 -1.05 11.24
C HIS A 132 -7.11 -0.32 9.92
N SER A 133 -6.50 0.86 9.72
CA SER A 133 -6.57 1.59 8.45
C SER A 133 -5.95 0.79 7.29
N ALA A 134 -4.77 0.18 7.51
CA ALA A 134 -4.10 -0.63 6.50
C ALA A 134 -4.89 -1.90 6.17
N ARG A 135 -5.42 -2.57 7.19
CA ARG A 135 -6.27 -3.76 7.06
C ARG A 135 -7.54 -3.45 6.28
N ALA A 136 -8.27 -2.40 6.66
CA ALA A 136 -9.49 -1.99 5.97
C ALA A 136 -9.24 -1.68 4.48
N ARG A 137 -8.10 -1.04 4.17
CA ARG A 137 -7.68 -0.80 2.79
C ARG A 137 -7.46 -2.12 2.03
N SER A 138 -6.71 -3.05 2.62
CA SER A 138 -6.42 -4.35 2.00
C SER A 138 -7.71 -5.16 1.76
N GLU A 139 -8.62 -5.18 2.75
CA GLU A 139 -9.92 -5.83 2.63
C GLU A 139 -10.79 -5.20 1.54
N ALA A 140 -10.81 -3.86 1.46
CA ALA A 140 -11.53 -3.15 0.39
C ALA A 140 -10.93 -3.42 -1.00
N ASP A 141 -9.60 -3.51 -1.10
CA ASP A 141 -8.92 -3.84 -2.36
C ASP A 141 -9.23 -5.30 -2.79
N TRP A 142 -9.31 -6.25 -1.85
CA TRP A 142 -9.75 -7.62 -2.11
C TRP A 142 -11.21 -7.66 -2.60
N LEU A 143 -12.13 -7.04 -1.85
CA LEU A 143 -13.56 -7.04 -2.17
C LEU A 143 -13.83 -6.40 -3.53
N VAL A 144 -13.35 -5.20 -3.77
CA VAL A 144 -13.59 -4.48 -5.03
C VAL A 144 -12.83 -5.11 -6.17
N GLY A 145 -11.53 -5.36 -5.98
CA GLY A 145 -10.65 -5.85 -7.03
C GLY A 145 -11.09 -7.21 -7.58
N LEU A 146 -11.34 -8.18 -6.71
CA LEU A 146 -11.74 -9.53 -7.15
C LEU A 146 -13.13 -9.56 -7.76
N ASN A 147 -14.12 -8.93 -7.12
CA ASN A 147 -15.50 -8.95 -7.63
C ASN A 147 -15.62 -8.26 -8.99
N VAL A 148 -15.06 -7.05 -9.12
CA VAL A 148 -15.14 -6.29 -10.39
C VAL A 148 -14.33 -6.96 -11.49
N THR A 149 -13.11 -7.44 -11.18
CA THR A 149 -12.29 -8.18 -12.14
C THR A 149 -13.01 -9.41 -12.68
N ARG A 150 -13.59 -10.24 -11.79
CA ARG A 150 -14.33 -11.43 -12.20
C ARG A 150 -15.58 -11.08 -13.02
N ALA A 151 -16.35 -10.08 -12.57
CA ALA A 151 -17.54 -9.63 -13.27
C ALA A 151 -17.24 -9.18 -14.70
N LEU A 152 -16.21 -8.34 -14.88
CA LEU A 152 -15.80 -7.86 -16.20
C LEU A 152 -15.27 -9.00 -17.07
N THR A 153 -14.40 -9.85 -16.54
CA THR A 153 -13.82 -10.97 -17.27
C THR A 153 -14.90 -11.94 -17.75
N CYS A 154 -15.81 -12.34 -16.86
CA CYS A 154 -16.88 -13.26 -17.21
C CYS A 154 -17.87 -12.65 -18.20
N LYS A 155 -18.22 -11.37 -18.00
CA LYS A 155 -19.18 -10.67 -18.87
C LYS A 155 -18.66 -10.47 -20.30
N HIS A 156 -17.38 -10.18 -20.46
CA HIS A 156 -16.79 -9.84 -21.75
C HIS A 156 -16.04 -11.01 -22.40
N GLY A 157 -15.85 -12.12 -21.72
CA GLY A 157 -15.08 -13.26 -22.22
C GLY A 157 -13.62 -12.93 -22.51
N ALA A 158 -13.07 -11.93 -21.83
CA ALA A 158 -11.70 -11.44 -22.00
C ALA A 158 -11.07 -11.21 -20.62
N GLN A 159 -9.76 -11.43 -20.51
CA GLN A 159 -9.02 -11.15 -19.28
C GLN A 159 -8.97 -9.64 -19.02
N LEU A 160 -9.85 -9.17 -18.16
CA LEU A 160 -9.94 -7.77 -17.75
C LEU A 160 -9.63 -7.68 -16.26
N SER A 161 -8.96 -6.61 -15.85
CA SER A 161 -8.70 -6.35 -14.44
C SER A 161 -9.21 -4.98 -14.04
N ALA A 162 -9.68 -4.87 -12.80
CA ALA A 162 -10.09 -3.60 -12.20
C ALA A 162 -9.63 -3.54 -10.76
N GLY A 163 -9.42 -2.34 -10.26
CA GLY A 163 -8.99 -2.12 -8.88
C GLY A 163 -9.19 -0.67 -8.47
N ARG A 164 -9.20 -0.44 -7.17
CA ARG A 164 -9.47 0.89 -6.58
C ARG A 164 -8.42 1.94 -6.90
N VAL A 165 -7.21 1.54 -7.27
CA VAL A 165 -6.12 2.45 -7.66
C VAL A 165 -5.88 2.40 -9.16
N GLN A 166 -5.67 1.21 -9.72
CA GLN A 166 -5.30 1.08 -11.15
C GLN A 166 -6.37 1.61 -12.10
N THR A 167 -7.65 1.38 -11.82
CA THR A 167 -8.72 1.81 -12.74
C THR A 167 -8.88 3.33 -12.79
N PRO A 168 -8.95 4.05 -11.66
CA PRO A 168 -8.93 5.52 -11.69
C PRO A 168 -7.66 6.10 -12.31
N THR A 169 -6.50 5.50 -12.04
CA THR A 169 -5.23 5.95 -12.66
C THR A 169 -5.27 5.80 -14.18
N LEU A 170 -5.77 4.67 -14.68
CA LEU A 170 -5.94 4.46 -16.12
C LEU A 170 -6.93 5.47 -16.72
N ALA A 171 -8.05 5.73 -16.02
CA ALA A 171 -9.03 6.73 -16.47
C ALA A 171 -8.39 8.12 -16.65
N LEU A 172 -7.61 8.57 -15.67
CA LEU A 172 -6.89 9.85 -15.77
C LEU A 172 -5.95 9.90 -16.98
N ILE A 173 -5.25 8.80 -17.29
CA ILE A 173 -4.36 8.73 -18.45
C ILE A 173 -5.17 8.77 -19.76
N VAL A 174 -6.29 8.06 -19.83
CA VAL A 174 -7.18 8.05 -20.99
C VAL A 174 -7.79 9.42 -21.22
N ASP A 175 -8.34 10.05 -20.18
CA ASP A 175 -8.92 11.39 -20.24
C ASP A 175 -7.89 12.42 -20.74
N ARG A 176 -6.66 12.36 -20.21
CA ARG A 176 -5.57 13.21 -20.68
C ARG A 176 -5.21 12.95 -22.15
N GLY A 177 -5.19 11.69 -22.55
CA GLY A 177 -4.98 11.32 -23.96
C GLY A 177 -6.06 11.86 -24.89
N GLU A 178 -7.32 11.89 -24.42
CA GLU A 178 -8.42 12.48 -25.17
C GLU A 178 -8.35 14.01 -25.23
N GLU A 179 -8.01 14.67 -24.14
CA GLU A 179 -7.76 16.13 -24.14
C GLU A 179 -6.69 16.50 -25.17
N ILE A 180 -5.57 15.75 -25.21
CA ILE A 180 -4.50 15.98 -26.18
C ILE A 180 -4.99 15.76 -27.61
N ARG A 181 -5.78 14.71 -27.88
CA ARG A 181 -6.35 14.43 -29.20
C ARG A 181 -7.35 15.49 -29.66
N ARG A 182 -8.10 16.04 -28.73
CA ARG A 182 -9.10 17.09 -28.99
C ARG A 182 -8.55 18.51 -28.87
N PHE A 183 -7.26 18.63 -28.56
CA PHE A 183 -6.63 19.94 -28.39
C PHE A 183 -6.67 20.76 -29.66
N VAL A 184 -7.29 21.93 -29.57
CA VAL A 184 -7.29 22.95 -30.63
C VAL A 184 -6.36 24.07 -30.21
N PRO A 185 -5.27 24.31 -30.93
CA PRO A 185 -4.36 25.41 -30.62
C PRO A 185 -5.09 26.75 -30.65
N GLN A 186 -4.91 27.54 -29.61
CA GLN A 186 -5.38 28.92 -29.55
C GLN A 186 -4.19 29.86 -29.56
N GLU A 187 -4.22 30.83 -30.47
CA GLU A 187 -3.23 31.90 -30.50
C GLU A 187 -3.46 32.84 -29.31
N TYR A 188 -2.41 33.20 -28.63
CA TYR A 188 -2.46 34.18 -27.55
C TYR A 188 -1.29 35.15 -27.67
N PHE A 189 -1.43 36.32 -27.09
CA PHE A 189 -0.42 37.36 -27.10
C PHE A 189 0.04 37.66 -25.67
N THR A 190 1.29 38.09 -25.58
CA THR A 190 1.83 38.70 -24.37
C THR A 190 2.30 40.10 -24.70
N VAL A 191 1.88 41.07 -23.92
CA VAL A 191 2.26 42.48 -24.15
C VAL A 191 3.43 42.83 -23.26
N GLN A 192 4.51 43.31 -23.88
CA GLN A 192 5.69 43.74 -23.16
C GLN A 192 6.09 45.14 -23.61
N ALA A 193 6.35 46.00 -22.65
CA ALA A 193 6.95 47.32 -22.86
C ALA A 193 8.46 47.26 -22.54
N LYS A 194 9.30 47.53 -23.53
CA LYS A 194 10.74 47.66 -23.35
C LYS A 194 11.06 49.10 -23.00
N CYS A 195 11.47 49.34 -21.77
CA CYS A 195 11.88 50.64 -21.27
C CYS A 195 13.40 50.69 -21.10
N ARG A 196 13.97 51.89 -20.91
CA ARG A 196 15.41 52.06 -20.69
C ARG A 196 15.81 51.45 -19.35
N GLY A 197 16.45 50.26 -19.38
CA GLY A 197 16.96 49.58 -18.18
C GLY A 197 16.03 48.48 -17.60
N PHE A 198 14.79 48.30 -18.11
CA PHE A 198 13.89 47.22 -17.67
C PHE A 198 12.87 46.85 -18.75
N THR A 199 12.27 45.68 -18.61
CA THR A 199 11.13 45.23 -19.43
C THR A 199 9.93 45.04 -18.52
N ALA A 200 8.81 45.70 -18.80
CA ALA A 200 7.54 45.51 -18.10
C ALA A 200 6.66 44.51 -18.90
N THR A 201 6.07 43.57 -18.20
CA THR A 201 5.10 42.64 -18.80
C THR A 201 3.71 42.98 -18.31
N TRP A 202 2.79 43.21 -19.23
CA TRP A 202 1.38 43.47 -18.89
C TRP A 202 0.77 42.26 -18.19
N ARG A 203 -0.08 42.58 -17.23
CA ARG A 203 -0.94 41.60 -16.55
C ARG A 203 -2.37 42.12 -16.44
N ASP A 204 -3.33 41.21 -16.59
CA ASP A 204 -4.73 41.52 -16.35
C ASP A 204 -5.02 41.68 -14.83
N ARG A 205 -6.27 41.98 -14.47
CA ARG A 205 -6.71 42.09 -13.06
C ARG A 205 -6.54 40.82 -12.23
N ASN A 206 -6.44 39.65 -12.88
CA ASN A 206 -6.24 38.33 -12.26
C ASN A 206 -4.77 37.92 -12.27
N GLY A 207 -3.85 38.79 -12.70
CA GLY A 207 -2.43 38.51 -12.79
C GLY A 207 -2.00 37.68 -13.99
N GLN A 208 -2.90 37.40 -14.95
CA GLN A 208 -2.60 36.65 -16.19
C GLN A 208 -1.78 37.52 -17.16
N THR A 209 -0.78 36.92 -17.79
CA THR A 209 0.07 37.59 -18.77
C THR A 209 -0.36 37.37 -20.22
N ARG A 210 -1.35 36.50 -20.44
CA ARG A 210 -1.85 36.14 -21.76
C ARG A 210 -3.11 36.90 -22.07
N THR A 211 -3.20 37.40 -23.28
CA THR A 211 -4.43 37.98 -23.85
C THR A 211 -4.74 37.33 -25.17
N PHE A 212 -6.01 37.17 -25.49
CA PHE A 212 -6.50 36.68 -26.77
C PHE A 212 -6.90 37.81 -27.71
N ASP A 213 -6.99 39.03 -27.18
CA ASP A 213 -7.33 40.23 -27.95
C ASP A 213 -6.07 40.87 -28.49
N ARG A 214 -6.14 41.34 -29.71
CA ARG A 214 -5.05 42.07 -30.39
C ARG A 214 -5.08 43.58 -30.19
N GLU A 215 -6.22 44.09 -29.71
CA GLU A 215 -6.46 45.54 -29.56
C GLU A 215 -6.21 45.99 -28.12
#